data_4e1e460b649cc22f7d4750152eeb38ee
#
_entry.id   4e1e460b649cc22f7d4750152eeb38ee
#
_cell.length_a   1.000
_cell.length_b   1.000
_cell.length_c   1.000
_cell.angle_alpha   90.00
_cell.angle_beta   90.00
_cell.angle_gamma   90.00
#
_symmetry.space_group_name_H-M   'P 1'
#
loop_
_entity.id
_entity.type
_entity.pdbx_description
1 polymer ?
#
loop_
_entity_poly.entity_id
_entity_poly.type
_entity_poly.pdbx_seq_one_letter_code
_entity_poly.pdbx_strand_id
1 'polypeptide(L)'
;KIAPTVYTGYPGGDWRENLRLTADALNMVEEAEDLMKDYDKKVKEAAKKLEKYQDKTFSIIRWQGNNAALILKELPAGRALTDLGLQRPPAQDMEGKGHSEPVSQENLSDIDADYIFFGTLGGSSVGNTQAGGSADTEGAKEAIAEATKVPGFEDLYAYQEDHIIPVDGSLWTSTGGVLLMNAIVDQVVEFLV
;
A
#
# COMPACT_ATOMS: atom_id res chain seq x y z
N LYS A 1 -27.42 10.43 -22.69
CA LYS A 1 -25.96 10.36 -22.93
C LYS A 1 -25.51 11.70 -23.50
N ILE A 2 -24.55 12.34 -22.85
CA ILE A 2 -23.97 13.62 -23.33
C ILE A 2 -22.79 13.31 -24.27
N ALA A 3 -22.08 12.18 -24.02
CA ALA A 3 -20.94 11.70 -24.80
C ALA A 3 -20.86 10.18 -24.79
N PRO A 4 -20.09 9.54 -25.69
CA PRO A 4 -19.71 8.15 -25.56
C PRO A 4 -19.04 7.92 -24.19
N THR A 5 -19.38 6.82 -23.54
CA THR A 5 -18.86 6.47 -22.21
C THR A 5 -18.27 5.08 -22.28
N VAL A 6 -17.02 4.93 -21.85
CA VAL A 6 -16.32 3.66 -21.76
C VAL A 6 -16.08 3.35 -20.28
N TYR A 7 -16.39 2.15 -19.86
CA TYR A 7 -16.06 1.64 -18.54
C TYR A 7 -14.70 0.93 -18.61
N THR A 8 -13.72 1.43 -17.88
CA THR A 8 -12.34 0.93 -17.91
C THR A 8 -11.97 0.10 -16.70
N GLY A 9 -12.96 -0.50 -16.06
CA GLY A 9 -12.74 -1.43 -14.97
C GLY A 9 -12.99 -0.84 -13.58
N TYR A 10 -12.82 -1.69 -12.58
CA TYR A 10 -12.97 -1.37 -11.17
C TYR A 10 -11.64 -0.83 -10.60
N PRO A 11 -11.62 0.30 -9.85
CA PRO A 11 -10.38 0.91 -9.36
C PRO A 11 -9.51 0.01 -8.47
N GLY A 12 -10.09 -0.97 -7.77
CA GLY A 12 -9.38 -1.99 -7.00
C GLY A 12 -9.08 -3.28 -7.77
N GLY A 13 -9.39 -3.32 -9.07
CA GLY A 13 -9.12 -4.46 -9.95
C GLY A 13 -7.67 -4.53 -10.41
N ASP A 14 -7.42 -5.40 -11.39
CA ASP A 14 -6.09 -5.48 -12.01
C ASP A 14 -5.75 -4.19 -12.74
N TRP A 15 -4.71 -3.49 -12.28
CA TRP A 15 -4.31 -2.21 -12.84
C TRP A 15 -3.82 -2.31 -14.29
N ARG A 16 -3.24 -3.48 -14.67
CA ARG A 16 -2.79 -3.72 -16.04
C ARG A 16 -3.97 -3.87 -16.99
N GLU A 17 -5.00 -4.60 -16.56
CA GLU A 17 -6.25 -4.72 -17.33
C GLU A 17 -6.93 -3.36 -17.46
N ASN A 18 -7.06 -2.62 -16.36
CA ASN A 18 -7.64 -1.28 -16.38
C ASN A 18 -6.85 -0.31 -17.29
N LEU A 19 -5.52 -0.41 -17.28
CA LEU A 19 -4.66 0.37 -18.18
C LEU A 19 -4.89 0.00 -19.64
N ARG A 20 -4.97 -1.31 -19.99
CA ARG A 20 -5.25 -1.77 -21.35
C ARG A 20 -6.62 -1.29 -21.85
N LEU A 21 -7.65 -1.43 -21.05
CA LEU A 21 -9.00 -0.96 -21.39
C LEU A 21 -9.03 0.57 -21.63
N THR A 22 -8.30 1.32 -20.80
CA THR A 22 -8.19 2.77 -20.98
C THR A 22 -7.42 3.11 -22.24
N ALA A 23 -6.32 2.44 -22.50
CA ALA A 23 -5.48 2.64 -23.68
C ALA A 23 -6.21 2.28 -24.99
N ASP A 24 -6.99 1.20 -25.01
CA ASP A 24 -7.82 0.81 -26.14
C ASP A 24 -8.86 1.91 -26.45
N ALA A 25 -9.52 2.43 -25.41
CA ALA A 25 -10.48 3.53 -25.59
C ALA A 25 -9.86 4.82 -26.12
N LEU A 26 -8.56 5.03 -25.90
CA LEU A 26 -7.79 6.20 -26.33
C LEU A 26 -6.94 5.94 -27.58
N ASN A 27 -6.94 4.72 -28.12
CA ASN A 27 -6.07 4.27 -29.22
C ASN A 27 -4.55 4.44 -28.88
N MET A 28 -4.17 4.06 -27.66
CA MET A 28 -2.81 4.15 -27.08
C MET A 28 -2.34 2.79 -26.53
N VAL A 29 -2.66 1.71 -27.22
CA VAL A 29 -2.37 0.34 -26.74
C VAL A 29 -0.86 0.08 -26.67
N GLU A 30 -0.10 0.53 -27.67
CA GLU A 30 1.35 0.32 -27.72
C GLU A 30 2.04 1.05 -26.56
N GLU A 31 1.66 2.28 -26.26
CA GLU A 31 2.19 3.07 -25.14
C GLU A 31 1.88 2.40 -23.78
N ALA A 32 0.70 1.83 -23.63
CA ALA A 32 0.34 1.11 -22.41
C ALA A 32 1.18 -0.16 -22.22
N GLU A 33 1.40 -0.93 -23.30
CA GLU A 33 2.25 -2.13 -23.24
C GLU A 33 3.71 -1.77 -22.93
N ASP A 34 4.21 -0.66 -23.45
CA ASP A 34 5.56 -0.19 -23.16
C ASP A 34 5.71 0.28 -21.69
N LEU A 35 4.72 1.02 -21.15
CA LEU A 35 4.69 1.36 -19.73
C LEU A 35 4.69 0.13 -18.82
N MET A 36 3.96 -0.92 -19.18
CA MET A 36 3.94 -2.18 -18.41
C MET A 36 5.30 -2.90 -18.48
N LYS A 37 5.94 -2.94 -19.64
CA LYS A 37 7.29 -3.50 -19.78
C LYS A 37 8.33 -2.74 -18.97
N ASP A 38 8.24 -1.41 -18.95
CA ASP A 38 9.15 -0.56 -18.18
C ASP A 38 8.97 -0.80 -16.68
N TYR A 39 7.72 -0.94 -16.21
CA TYR A 39 7.43 -1.34 -14.84
C TYR A 39 8.04 -2.72 -14.51
N ASP A 40 7.83 -3.73 -15.35
CA ASP A 40 8.36 -5.08 -15.13
C ASP A 40 9.90 -5.09 -15.06
N LYS A 41 10.55 -4.28 -15.90
CA LYS A 41 12.00 -4.10 -15.86
C LYS A 41 12.45 -3.47 -14.55
N LYS A 42 11.78 -2.39 -14.12
CA LYS A 42 12.05 -1.71 -12.85
C LYS A 42 11.90 -2.68 -11.66
N VAL A 43 10.80 -3.42 -11.59
CA VAL A 43 10.57 -4.42 -10.56
C VAL A 43 11.69 -5.45 -10.52
N LYS A 44 12.10 -5.99 -11.66
CA LYS A 44 13.19 -6.96 -11.75
C LYS A 44 14.54 -6.41 -11.26
N GLU A 45 14.81 -5.14 -11.52
CA GLU A 45 16.02 -4.47 -11.05
C GLU A 45 15.95 -4.18 -9.54
N ALA A 46 14.79 -3.74 -9.05
CA ALA A 46 14.54 -3.49 -7.63
C ALA A 46 14.60 -4.78 -6.80
N ALA A 47 13.98 -5.86 -7.27
CA ALA A 47 13.99 -7.16 -6.59
C ALA A 47 15.41 -7.69 -6.34
N LYS A 48 16.34 -7.47 -7.28
CA LYS A 48 17.76 -7.82 -7.08
C LYS A 48 18.41 -7.04 -5.93
N LYS A 49 18.07 -5.77 -5.77
CA LYS A 49 18.59 -4.96 -4.67
C LYS A 49 18.02 -5.38 -3.32
N LEU A 50 16.83 -5.98 -3.34
CA LEU A 50 16.06 -6.41 -2.17
C LEU A 50 16.28 -7.90 -1.83
N GLU A 51 17.22 -8.60 -2.49
CA GLU A 51 17.43 -10.03 -2.31
C GLU A 51 17.65 -10.43 -0.83
N LYS A 52 18.33 -9.57 -0.05
CA LYS A 52 18.59 -9.80 1.38
C LYS A 52 17.33 -9.71 2.27
N TYR A 53 16.19 -9.28 1.72
CA TYR A 53 14.92 -9.13 2.44
C TYR A 53 13.86 -10.16 2.05
N GLN A 54 14.18 -11.13 1.18
CA GLN A 54 13.19 -12.08 0.67
C GLN A 54 12.66 -13.08 1.71
N ASP A 55 13.38 -13.25 2.83
CA ASP A 55 12.96 -14.06 3.99
C ASP A 55 12.22 -13.22 5.06
N LYS A 56 12.07 -11.92 4.83
CA LYS A 56 11.41 -10.99 5.73
C LYS A 56 9.96 -10.76 5.37
N THR A 57 9.15 -10.51 6.38
CA THR A 57 7.74 -10.17 6.23
C THR A 57 7.50 -8.65 6.29
N PHE A 58 6.59 -8.17 5.45
CA PHE A 58 6.28 -6.76 5.31
C PHE A 58 4.79 -6.53 5.46
N SER A 59 4.41 -5.85 6.53
CA SER A 59 3.05 -5.39 6.77
C SER A 59 2.83 -4.02 6.12
N ILE A 60 1.64 -3.78 5.59
CA ILE A 60 1.18 -2.46 5.17
C ILE A 60 -0.11 -2.19 5.90
N ILE A 61 -0.17 -1.11 6.65
CA ILE A 61 -1.36 -0.74 7.40
C ILE A 61 -1.80 0.69 7.11
N ARG A 62 -3.10 0.90 7.28
CA ARG A 62 -3.71 2.22 7.36
C ARG A 62 -4.23 2.42 8.77
N TRP A 63 -3.59 3.33 9.49
CA TRP A 63 -4.01 3.68 10.84
C TRP A 63 -5.03 4.80 10.82
N GLN A 64 -6.11 4.65 11.58
CA GLN A 64 -7.15 5.68 11.70
C GLN A 64 -7.76 5.66 13.09
N GLY A 65 -7.62 6.76 13.82
CA GLY A 65 -7.98 6.81 15.24
C GLY A 65 -7.14 5.82 16.04
N ASN A 66 -7.77 4.82 16.64
CA ASN A 66 -7.10 3.78 17.42
C ASN A 66 -7.18 2.39 16.76
N ASN A 67 -7.40 2.34 15.45
CA ASN A 67 -7.56 1.10 14.71
C ASN A 67 -6.66 1.08 13.47
N ALA A 68 -6.22 -0.12 13.11
CA ALA A 68 -5.53 -0.38 11.85
C ALA A 68 -6.46 -1.10 10.87
N ALA A 69 -6.35 -0.81 9.58
CA ALA A 69 -6.84 -1.67 8.52
C ALA A 69 -5.63 -2.22 7.76
N LEU A 70 -5.66 -3.52 7.47
CA LEU A 70 -4.61 -4.20 6.72
C LEU A 70 -4.79 -3.91 5.23
N ILE A 71 -3.71 -3.58 4.55
CA ILE A 71 -3.71 -3.40 3.09
C ILE A 71 -3.38 -4.74 2.43
N LEU A 72 -4.37 -5.30 1.74
CA LEU A 72 -4.28 -6.62 1.13
C LEU A 72 -3.62 -6.57 -0.26
N LYS A 73 -3.50 -7.74 -0.91
CA LYS A 73 -2.80 -7.91 -2.19
C LYS A 73 -3.38 -7.08 -3.34
N GLU A 74 -4.67 -6.83 -3.35
CA GLU A 74 -5.34 -6.17 -4.48
C GLU A 74 -5.04 -4.67 -4.56
N LEU A 75 -4.69 -4.03 -3.46
CA LEU A 75 -4.26 -2.63 -3.52
C LEU A 75 -2.85 -2.52 -4.10
N PRO A 76 -2.56 -1.41 -4.80
CA PRO A 76 -1.29 -1.23 -5.49
C PRO A 76 -0.05 -1.49 -4.64
N ALA A 77 -0.03 -1.05 -3.38
CA ALA A 77 1.10 -1.29 -2.49
C ALA A 77 1.29 -2.78 -2.19
N GLY A 78 0.20 -3.51 -1.91
CA GLY A 78 0.24 -4.96 -1.73
C GLY A 78 0.74 -5.70 -2.98
N ARG A 79 0.28 -5.29 -4.17
CA ARG A 79 0.74 -5.85 -5.45
C ARG A 79 2.21 -5.54 -5.71
N ALA A 80 2.67 -4.32 -5.44
CA ALA A 80 4.05 -3.94 -5.62
C ALA A 80 4.99 -4.77 -4.76
N LEU A 81 4.65 -5.03 -3.48
CA LEU A 81 5.44 -5.92 -2.63
C LEU A 81 5.46 -7.36 -3.17
N THR A 82 4.31 -7.85 -3.67
CA THR A 82 4.22 -9.18 -4.30
C THR A 82 5.09 -9.25 -5.56
N ASP A 83 5.02 -8.24 -6.43
CA ASP A 83 5.82 -8.16 -7.65
C ASP A 83 7.33 -8.12 -7.33
N LEU A 84 7.74 -7.48 -6.23
CA LEU A 84 9.12 -7.44 -5.73
C LEU A 84 9.58 -8.75 -5.08
N GLY A 85 8.69 -9.73 -4.89
CA GLY A 85 8.99 -11.00 -4.23
C GLY A 85 9.11 -10.90 -2.70
N LEU A 86 8.60 -9.81 -2.09
CA LEU A 86 8.60 -9.61 -0.65
C LEU A 86 7.41 -10.32 0.00
N GLN A 87 7.66 -10.96 1.15
CA GLN A 87 6.64 -11.75 1.84
C GLN A 87 5.70 -10.87 2.66
N ARG A 88 4.46 -11.32 2.79
CA ARG A 88 3.44 -10.67 3.62
C ARG A 88 3.11 -11.54 4.84
N PRO A 89 2.75 -10.93 5.99
CA PRO A 89 2.18 -11.71 7.09
C PRO A 89 0.92 -12.47 6.65
N PRO A 90 0.63 -13.65 7.24
CA PRO A 90 -0.53 -14.46 6.85
C PRO A 90 -1.86 -13.71 6.84
N ALA A 91 -2.07 -12.78 7.78
CA ALA A 91 -3.27 -11.95 7.85
C ALA A 91 -3.42 -10.98 6.65
N GLN A 92 -2.35 -10.73 5.91
CA GLN A 92 -2.31 -9.83 4.75
C GLN A 92 -2.00 -10.56 3.43
N ASP A 93 -1.53 -11.81 3.50
CA ASP A 93 -1.28 -12.67 2.33
C ASP A 93 -2.56 -13.38 1.88
N MET A 94 -3.63 -12.66 1.75
CA MET A 94 -4.93 -13.15 1.34
C MET A 94 -5.53 -12.27 0.25
N GLU A 95 -6.38 -12.86 -0.56
CA GLU A 95 -7.21 -12.13 -1.51
C GLU A 95 -8.41 -11.52 -0.79
N GLY A 96 -8.81 -10.32 -1.16
CA GLY A 96 -9.90 -9.61 -0.56
C GLY A 96 -10.24 -8.35 -1.36
N LYS A 97 -10.99 -7.43 -0.76
CA LYS A 97 -11.45 -6.19 -1.41
C LYS A 97 -10.51 -5.01 -1.16
N GLY A 98 -9.22 -5.23 -1.21
CA GLY A 98 -8.20 -4.19 -1.09
C GLY A 98 -7.72 -3.95 0.33
N HIS A 99 -8.58 -3.75 1.30
CA HIS A 99 -8.24 -3.65 2.72
C HIS A 99 -9.17 -4.49 3.59
N SER A 100 -8.68 -4.85 4.77
CA SER A 100 -9.47 -5.58 5.76
C SER A 100 -10.50 -4.68 6.44
N GLU A 101 -11.42 -5.30 7.15
CA GLU A 101 -12.12 -4.62 8.24
C GLU A 101 -11.11 -4.12 9.29
N PRO A 102 -11.47 -3.11 10.09
CA PRO A 102 -10.57 -2.62 11.14
C PRO A 102 -10.14 -3.75 12.08
N VAL A 103 -8.83 -3.82 12.32
CA VAL A 103 -8.25 -4.78 13.27
C VAL A 103 -8.61 -4.32 14.68
N SER A 104 -9.18 -5.22 15.48
CA SER A 104 -9.47 -4.92 16.89
C SER A 104 -8.18 -4.83 17.70
N GLN A 105 -8.21 -4.10 18.81
CA GLN A 105 -7.06 -3.99 19.71
C GLN A 105 -6.63 -5.36 20.29
N GLU A 106 -7.55 -6.31 20.44
CA GLU A 106 -7.25 -7.68 20.88
C GLU A 106 -6.43 -8.48 19.84
N ASN A 107 -6.55 -8.10 18.56
CA ASN A 107 -5.87 -8.73 17.42
C ASN A 107 -4.76 -7.86 16.86
N LEU A 108 -4.22 -6.93 17.64
CA LEU A 108 -3.22 -5.98 17.16
C LEU A 108 -1.97 -6.68 16.59
N SER A 109 -1.66 -7.90 17.03
CA SER A 109 -0.62 -8.74 16.45
C SER A 109 -0.80 -9.06 14.95
N ASP A 110 -2.01 -8.92 14.40
CA ASP A 110 -2.25 -9.12 12.97
C ASP A 110 -1.57 -8.06 12.08
N ILE A 111 -1.19 -6.91 12.67
CA ILE A 111 -0.42 -5.90 11.96
C ILE A 111 1.09 -6.15 12.01
N ASP A 112 1.57 -7.05 12.88
CA ASP A 112 3.00 -7.23 13.12
C ASP A 112 3.70 -7.98 11.98
N ALA A 113 4.98 -7.66 11.80
CA ALA A 113 5.85 -8.22 10.77
C ALA A 113 7.31 -7.90 11.11
N ASP A 114 8.27 -8.34 10.26
CA ASP A 114 9.65 -7.82 10.36
C ASP A 114 9.70 -6.30 10.07
N TYR A 115 8.85 -5.79 9.17
CA TYR A 115 8.73 -4.37 8.82
C TYR A 115 7.27 -3.97 8.68
N ILE A 116 6.93 -2.76 9.12
CA ILE A 116 5.59 -2.17 8.93
C ILE A 116 5.70 -0.87 8.13
N PHE A 117 5.10 -0.82 6.96
CA PHE A 117 4.81 0.43 6.26
C PHE A 117 3.53 1.02 6.85
N PHE A 118 3.70 2.08 7.62
CA PHE A 118 2.63 2.69 8.41
C PHE A 118 2.10 3.94 7.71
N GLY A 119 0.90 3.87 7.16
CA GLY A 119 0.21 4.98 6.54
C GLY A 119 -1.00 5.45 7.34
N THR A 120 -1.41 6.69 7.14
CA THR A 120 -2.65 7.26 7.65
C THR A 120 -3.34 8.11 6.59
N LEU A 121 -4.62 8.32 6.69
CA LEU A 121 -5.36 9.30 5.89
C LEU A 121 -5.71 10.55 6.72
N GLY A 122 -5.06 10.76 7.85
CA GLY A 122 -5.20 11.94 8.70
C GLY A 122 -6.62 12.11 9.21
N GLY A 123 -7.36 11.16 9.51
CA GLY A 123 -8.74 11.29 10.00
C GLY A 123 -9.77 11.76 8.95
N SER A 124 -9.36 12.14 7.76
CA SER A 124 -10.30 12.45 6.67
C SER A 124 -10.86 11.15 6.09
N SER A 125 -12.05 10.78 6.52
CA SER A 125 -12.88 9.83 5.81
C SER A 125 -13.89 10.57 4.93
N VAL A 126 -14.45 9.88 3.94
CA VAL A 126 -15.55 10.43 3.10
C VAL A 126 -16.72 10.97 3.95
N GLY A 127 -16.83 10.55 5.20
CA GLY A 127 -17.84 11.02 6.16
C GLY A 127 -17.38 12.10 7.14
N ASN A 128 -16.08 12.45 7.20
CA ASN A 128 -15.57 13.44 8.15
C ASN A 128 -14.40 14.26 7.56
N THR A 129 -14.74 15.22 6.73
CA THR A 129 -13.79 16.15 6.11
C THR A 129 -13.20 17.18 7.09
N GLN A 130 -13.66 17.20 8.34
CA GLN A 130 -13.22 18.12 9.40
C GLN A 130 -12.23 17.48 10.37
N ALA A 131 -11.96 16.18 10.26
CA ALA A 131 -10.98 15.51 11.10
C ALA A 131 -9.58 16.00 10.73
N GLY A 132 -8.87 16.56 11.68
CA GLY A 132 -7.51 17.06 11.50
C GLY A 132 -6.49 15.96 11.20
N GLY A 133 -5.32 16.36 10.76
CA GLY A 133 -4.20 15.49 10.44
C GLY A 133 -3.91 15.42 8.94
N SER A 134 -2.68 15.07 8.59
CA SER A 134 -2.21 14.91 7.22
C SER A 134 -2.11 13.43 6.85
N ALA A 135 -2.27 13.11 5.56
CA ALA A 135 -2.03 11.77 5.01
C ALA A 135 -0.55 11.54 4.62
N ASP A 136 0.27 12.57 4.65
CA ASP A 136 1.68 12.51 4.31
C ASP A 136 2.53 11.78 5.38
N THR A 137 3.83 11.69 5.13
CA THR A 137 4.78 11.04 6.03
C THR A 137 4.84 11.70 7.41
N GLU A 138 4.65 13.01 7.52
CA GLU A 138 4.61 13.69 8.83
C GLU A 138 3.35 13.32 9.60
N GLY A 139 2.18 13.28 8.94
CA GLY A 139 0.95 12.78 9.54
C GLY A 139 1.06 11.32 9.97
N ALA A 140 1.81 10.49 9.24
CA ALA A 140 2.09 9.12 9.64
C ALA A 140 2.96 9.05 10.90
N LYS A 141 3.99 9.88 11.04
CA LYS A 141 4.82 9.97 12.27
C LYS A 141 4.00 10.41 13.48
N GLU A 142 3.14 11.40 13.32
CA GLU A 142 2.22 11.83 14.37
C GLU A 142 1.27 10.67 14.78
N ALA A 143 0.75 9.95 13.79
CA ALA A 143 -0.14 8.80 14.04
C ALA A 143 0.58 7.64 14.73
N ILE A 144 1.86 7.37 14.43
CA ILE A 144 2.69 6.41 15.15
C ILE A 144 2.83 6.82 16.61
N ALA A 145 3.15 8.10 16.89
CA ALA A 145 3.26 8.61 18.26
C ALA A 145 1.93 8.49 19.05
N GLU A 146 0.78 8.61 18.41
CA GLU A 146 -0.51 8.33 19.05
C GLU A 146 -0.76 6.83 19.21
N ALA A 147 -0.34 6.01 18.25
CA ALA A 147 -0.51 4.56 18.30
C ALA A 147 0.24 3.92 19.48
N THR A 148 1.38 4.47 19.92
CA THR A 148 2.10 3.99 21.11
C THR A 148 1.28 4.05 22.40
N LYS A 149 0.22 4.86 22.43
CA LYS A 149 -0.70 4.93 23.56
C LYS A 149 -1.73 3.77 23.59
N VAL A 150 -1.82 3.03 22.49
CA VAL A 150 -2.70 1.86 22.39
C VAL A 150 -2.02 0.65 23.06
N PRO A 151 -2.65 0.01 24.04
CA PRO A 151 -2.05 -1.17 24.70
C PRO A 151 -1.66 -2.25 23.70
N GLY A 152 -0.44 -2.77 23.83
CA GLY A 152 0.11 -3.81 22.96
C GLY A 152 0.81 -3.28 21.68
N PHE A 153 0.74 -2.01 21.37
CA PHE A 153 1.44 -1.46 20.20
C PHE A 153 2.97 -1.51 20.37
N GLU A 154 3.45 -1.19 21.56
CA GLU A 154 4.89 -1.24 21.89
C GLU A 154 5.43 -2.68 22.03
N ASP A 155 4.54 -3.68 22.11
CA ASP A 155 4.89 -5.10 22.13
C ASP A 155 5.10 -5.68 20.73
N LEU A 156 4.75 -4.95 19.67
CA LEU A 156 4.96 -5.37 18.28
C LEU A 156 6.46 -5.52 18.00
N TYR A 157 6.83 -6.61 17.32
CA TYR A 157 8.22 -6.87 16.94
C TYR A 157 8.81 -5.73 16.10
N ALA A 158 8.06 -5.25 15.09
CA ALA A 158 8.51 -4.14 14.26
C ALA A 158 8.72 -2.84 15.04
N TYR A 159 7.96 -2.60 16.12
CA TYR A 159 8.18 -1.46 17.00
C TYR A 159 9.46 -1.60 17.81
N GLN A 160 9.68 -2.77 18.40
CA GLN A 160 10.87 -3.05 19.24
C GLN A 160 12.18 -3.00 18.46
N GLU A 161 12.13 -3.34 17.16
CA GLU A 161 13.30 -3.33 16.28
C GLU A 161 13.48 -1.99 15.52
N ASP A 162 12.63 -0.97 15.76
CA ASP A 162 12.61 0.31 15.05
C ASP A 162 12.36 0.14 13.53
N HIS A 163 11.52 -0.84 13.17
CA HIS A 163 11.18 -1.21 11.80
C HIS A 163 9.80 -0.69 11.36
N ILE A 164 9.24 0.31 12.04
CA ILE A 164 8.02 0.98 11.59
C ILE A 164 8.39 2.15 10.69
N ILE A 165 8.06 2.04 9.42
CA ILE A 165 8.38 3.00 8.36
C ILE A 165 7.15 3.87 8.09
N PRO A 166 7.18 5.18 8.45
CA PRO A 166 6.09 6.09 8.12
C PRO A 166 6.04 6.35 6.62
N VAL A 167 4.87 6.18 6.02
CA VAL A 167 4.66 6.36 4.58
C VAL A 167 3.48 7.29 4.31
N ASP A 168 3.46 7.90 3.12
CA ASP A 168 2.32 8.67 2.66
C ASP A 168 1.12 7.75 2.44
N GLY A 169 0.11 7.87 3.31
CA GLY A 169 -1.08 7.02 3.25
C GLY A 169 -1.91 7.23 2.00
N SER A 170 -1.85 8.41 1.37
CA SER A 170 -2.54 8.66 0.10
C SER A 170 -1.93 7.87 -1.05
N LEU A 171 -0.64 7.59 -0.99
CA LEU A 171 0.08 6.76 -1.94
C LEU A 171 -0.06 5.26 -1.61
N TRP A 172 0.19 4.90 -0.36
CA TRP A 172 0.35 3.50 0.06
C TRP A 172 -0.96 2.77 0.38
N THR A 173 -2.01 3.52 0.71
CA THR A 173 -3.26 2.91 1.18
C THR A 173 -4.47 3.21 0.30
N SER A 174 -4.24 3.70 -0.92
CA SER A 174 -5.30 4.03 -1.88
C SER A 174 -5.20 3.22 -3.17
N THR A 175 -6.08 3.50 -4.11
CA THR A 175 -6.10 2.88 -5.44
C THR A 175 -5.33 3.74 -6.44
N GLY A 176 -4.79 3.11 -7.48
CA GLY A 176 -4.07 3.81 -8.53
C GLY A 176 -3.58 2.87 -9.63
N GLY A 177 -2.92 3.45 -10.62
CA GLY A 177 -2.38 2.74 -11.78
C GLY A 177 -0.85 2.71 -11.78
N VAL A 178 -0.27 2.59 -12.97
CA VAL A 178 1.17 2.39 -13.19
C VAL A 178 2.07 3.45 -12.55
N LEU A 179 1.63 4.70 -12.47
CA LEU A 179 2.43 5.76 -11.84
C LEU A 179 2.58 5.53 -10.34
N LEU A 180 1.49 5.14 -9.66
CA LEU A 180 1.50 4.81 -8.25
C LEU A 180 2.32 3.55 -7.99
N MET A 181 2.16 2.51 -8.81
CA MET A 181 2.96 1.28 -8.72
C MET A 181 4.47 1.57 -8.82
N ASN A 182 4.87 2.42 -9.78
CA ASN A 182 6.26 2.83 -9.93
C ASN A 182 6.79 3.59 -8.70
N ALA A 183 5.99 4.52 -8.15
CA ALA A 183 6.38 5.30 -6.99
C ALA A 183 6.57 4.41 -5.74
N ILE A 184 5.70 3.41 -5.53
CA ILE A 184 5.85 2.47 -4.42
C ILE A 184 7.12 1.64 -4.57
N VAL A 185 7.42 1.12 -5.77
CA VAL A 185 8.66 0.36 -6.02
C VAL A 185 9.90 1.21 -5.70
N ASP A 186 9.91 2.50 -6.12
CA ASP A 186 11.02 3.41 -5.82
C ASP A 186 11.17 3.63 -4.30
N GLN A 187 10.07 3.87 -3.59
CA GLN A 187 10.09 4.09 -2.15
C GLN A 187 10.50 2.84 -1.36
N VAL A 188 10.08 1.64 -1.76
CA VAL A 188 10.53 0.40 -1.12
C VAL A 188 12.06 0.26 -1.21
N VAL A 189 12.64 0.57 -2.37
CA VAL A 189 14.10 0.55 -2.54
C VAL A 189 14.75 1.66 -1.69
N GLU A 190 14.19 2.87 -1.67
CA GLU A 190 14.72 4.00 -0.89
C GLU A 190 14.73 3.70 0.62
N PHE A 191 13.68 3.06 1.15
CA PHE A 191 13.57 2.77 2.58
C PHE A 191 14.43 1.60 3.04
N LEU A 192 14.69 0.63 2.15
CA LEU A 192 15.33 -0.62 2.55
C LEU A 192 16.81 -0.73 2.11
N VAL A 193 17.27 0.06 1.14
CA VAL A 193 18.62 -0.01 0.56
C VAL A 193 19.41 1.24 0.79
#